data_c70f885ece79d0a31ef7183f0f548081
#
_entry.id   c70f885ece79d0a31ef7183f0f548081
#
_cell.length_a   1.000
_cell.length_b   1.000
_cell.length_c   1.000
_cell.angle_alpha   90.00
_cell.angle_beta   90.00
_cell.angle_gamma   90.00
#
_symmetry.space_group_name_H-M   'P 1'
#
loop_
_entity.id
_entity.type
_entity.pdbx_description
1 polymer ?
#
loop_
_entity_poly.entity_id
_entity_poly.type
_entity_poly.pdbx_seq_one_letter_code
_entity_poly.pdbx_strand_id
1 'polypeptide(L)'
;DIDAEQLQEVIEQILEGQNVSYEIKDKNIIIRKKEVEQSMLNEKKLQDISGLVMDVMGEPIVGVNVMEKGTTNGTITDMDGKFLLKAPANATLIISFIGYKTLAVNLEGEKNVNITLKEDLEQLDEVVVVGYGTQKKSSLTASVATVPAKELSKQMGHSVAAALQGRAPGVEILQKGGEAGADIKILVRGAGTFGATEPLYVIDGAFSNNGLNSLNPSDIESIEILKDGSAAAIYGSRAANGVVLITTKHGQKGKAKVEISANYSLQTPSKYLDFLDANEHREYTKQIVANSTNQTQAPENIHPTNPDINTDWQDAYLRNAPMYNLNASISGGGEYSTFNTSLGYFDQQGIMEFSGFKKYNARVNGTFKKGRLTVSETLSAAFTNKEPQVRMVMGIPTVPMTDVEGRYVSAGKDYYV
;
A
#
# COMPACT_ATOMS: atom_id res chain seq x y z
N ASP A 1 59.12 13.85 -17.36
CA ASP A 1 59.24 13.19 -16.06
C ASP A 1 58.72 14.18 -15.02
N ILE A 2 57.60 13.86 -14.38
CA ILE A 2 57.06 14.65 -13.28
C ILE A 2 57.85 14.23 -12.05
N ASP A 3 58.46 15.18 -11.38
CA ASP A 3 59.22 14.93 -10.15
C ASP A 3 58.26 14.51 -9.01
N ALA A 4 58.70 13.66 -8.09
CA ALA A 4 57.87 13.12 -7.02
C ALA A 4 57.24 14.20 -6.13
N GLU A 5 57.93 15.34 -5.94
CA GLU A 5 57.41 16.49 -5.23
C GLU A 5 56.24 17.17 -5.95
N GLN A 6 56.34 17.34 -7.28
CA GLN A 6 55.26 17.91 -8.09
C GLN A 6 54.03 17.02 -8.13
N LEU A 7 54.21 15.69 -8.14
CA LEU A 7 53.11 14.73 -8.11
C LEU A 7 52.35 14.81 -6.77
N GLN A 8 53.07 15.00 -5.69
CA GLN A 8 52.51 15.10 -4.35
C GLN A 8 51.67 16.38 -4.19
N GLU A 9 52.17 17.51 -4.70
CA GLU A 9 51.50 18.80 -4.67
C GLU A 9 50.21 18.80 -5.50
N VAL A 10 50.20 18.14 -6.67
CA VAL A 10 49.02 17.98 -7.52
C VAL A 10 47.95 17.06 -6.84
N ILE A 11 48.38 16.00 -6.17
CA ILE A 11 47.46 15.12 -5.46
C ILE A 11 46.81 15.83 -4.27
N GLU A 12 47.58 16.60 -3.51
CA GLU A 12 47.05 17.40 -2.39
C GLU A 12 46.02 18.42 -2.88
N GLN A 13 46.30 19.09 -4.02
CA GLN A 13 45.38 20.07 -4.60
C GLN A 13 44.10 19.44 -5.15
N ILE A 14 44.14 18.21 -5.70
CA ILE A 14 42.98 17.48 -6.16
C ILE A 14 42.11 16.96 -5.01
N LEU A 15 42.75 16.59 -3.90
CA LEU A 15 42.07 16.01 -2.74
C LEU A 15 41.71 17.06 -1.66
N GLU A 16 42.05 18.32 -1.88
CA GLU A 16 41.72 19.42 -0.98
C GLU A 16 40.18 19.56 -0.86
N GLY A 17 39.69 19.53 0.36
CA GLY A 17 38.23 19.56 0.63
C GLY A 17 37.52 18.21 0.60
N GLN A 18 38.22 17.12 0.24
CA GLN A 18 37.65 15.77 0.31
C GLN A 18 38.12 15.02 1.58
N ASN A 19 37.20 14.28 2.19
CA ASN A 19 37.48 13.54 3.44
C ASN A 19 38.19 12.20 3.14
N VAL A 20 39.38 12.29 2.51
CA VAL A 20 40.19 11.13 2.11
C VAL A 20 41.66 11.32 2.48
N SER A 21 42.37 10.22 2.74
CA SER A 21 43.82 10.14 2.87
C SER A 21 44.40 9.35 1.71
N TYR A 22 45.62 9.66 1.30
CA TYR A 22 46.30 8.90 0.26
C TYR A 22 47.65 8.38 0.73
N GLU A 23 48.10 7.28 0.16
CA GLU A 23 49.41 6.68 0.36
C GLU A 23 49.99 6.30 -1.00
N ILE A 24 51.23 6.70 -1.25
CA ILE A 24 51.94 6.36 -2.50
C ILE A 24 52.82 5.13 -2.20
N LYS A 25 52.54 4.00 -2.83
CA LYS A 25 53.29 2.76 -2.69
C LYS A 25 53.55 2.15 -4.07
N ASP A 26 54.84 1.92 -4.41
CA ASP A 26 55.29 1.20 -5.62
C ASP A 26 54.60 1.70 -6.92
N LYS A 27 54.57 3.01 -7.18
CA LYS A 27 53.94 3.68 -8.34
C LYS A 27 52.42 3.66 -8.38
N ASN A 28 51.78 3.25 -7.31
CA ASN A 28 50.31 3.31 -7.14
C ASN A 28 49.93 4.33 -6.08
N ILE A 29 48.88 5.10 -6.36
CA ILE A 29 48.28 6.03 -5.39
C ILE A 29 47.04 5.30 -4.79
N ILE A 30 47.10 4.99 -3.52
CA ILE A 30 46.01 4.36 -2.81
C ILE A 30 45.24 5.44 -2.05
N ILE A 31 44.00 5.70 -2.46
CA ILE A 31 43.13 6.67 -1.80
C ILE A 31 42.21 5.88 -0.87
N ARG A 32 42.18 6.27 0.39
CA ARG A 32 41.28 5.71 1.41
C ARG A 32 40.40 6.81 1.96
N LYS A 33 39.16 6.49 2.25
CA LYS A 33 38.28 7.40 3.00
C LYS A 33 38.94 7.63 4.36
N LYS A 34 39.12 8.89 4.75
CA LYS A 34 39.57 9.24 6.10
C LYS A 34 38.49 8.75 7.04
N GLU A 35 38.66 7.57 7.63
CA GLU A 35 37.89 7.21 8.80
C GLU A 35 38.25 8.25 9.84
N VAL A 36 37.23 8.97 10.30
CA VAL A 36 37.39 10.02 11.28
C VAL A 36 38.04 9.36 12.50
N GLU A 37 39.34 9.60 12.71
CA GLU A 37 40.05 9.27 13.94
C GLU A 37 39.50 10.09 15.12
N GLN A 38 38.17 10.08 15.28
CA GLN A 38 37.46 10.60 16.45
C GLN A 38 37.16 9.51 17.46
N SER A 39 37.68 8.28 17.24
CA SER A 39 37.55 7.19 18.20
C SER A 39 38.70 7.01 19.20
N MET A 40 39.77 7.82 19.13
CA MET A 40 40.95 7.62 20.02
C MET A 40 41.20 8.69 21.06
N LEU A 41 40.24 9.57 21.37
CA LEU A 41 40.41 10.56 22.45
C LEU A 41 39.20 10.69 23.35
N ASN A 42 38.48 9.57 23.59
CA ASN A 42 37.70 9.38 24.79
C ASN A 42 37.66 7.87 25.06
N GLU A 43 38.64 7.36 25.81
CA GLU A 43 38.40 6.24 26.72
C GLU A 43 37.27 6.70 27.64
N LYS A 44 36.01 6.53 27.18
CA LYS A 44 34.82 6.66 28.02
C LYS A 44 35.02 5.66 29.14
N LYS A 45 35.41 6.13 30.32
CA LYS A 45 35.52 5.30 31.51
C LYS A 45 34.18 4.62 31.69
N LEU A 46 34.05 3.37 31.21
CA LEU A 46 32.88 2.56 31.43
C LEU A 46 32.74 2.31 32.92
N GLN A 47 31.56 2.54 33.45
CA GLN A 47 31.19 2.21 34.81
C GLN A 47 30.05 1.21 34.81
N ASP A 48 29.96 0.42 35.86
CA ASP A 48 28.82 -0.47 36.07
C ASP A 48 27.66 0.38 36.55
N ILE A 49 26.60 0.40 35.68
CA ILE A 49 25.32 1.05 35.98
C ILE A 49 24.36 -0.03 36.39
N SER A 50 23.83 0.07 37.59
CA SER A 50 22.74 -0.78 38.08
C SER A 50 21.45 0.02 38.22
N GLY A 51 20.32 -0.63 38.16
CA GLY A 51 19.04 0.04 38.33
C GLY A 51 17.91 -0.93 38.56
N LEU A 52 16.77 -0.36 38.93
CA LEU A 52 15.51 -1.05 39.14
C LEU A 52 14.46 -0.40 38.27
N VAL A 53 13.74 -1.21 37.51
CA VAL A 53 12.62 -0.76 36.66
C VAL A 53 11.31 -1.27 37.25
N MET A 54 10.42 -0.33 37.57
CA MET A 54 9.11 -0.58 38.18
C MET A 54 8.00 0.06 37.36
N ASP A 55 6.77 -0.38 37.59
CA ASP A 55 5.58 0.30 37.13
C ASP A 55 5.15 1.45 38.05
N VAL A 56 4.03 2.10 37.76
CA VAL A 56 3.46 3.18 38.56
C VAL A 56 2.88 2.70 39.91
N MET A 57 2.68 1.40 40.11
CA MET A 57 2.23 0.79 41.36
C MET A 57 3.39 0.33 42.22
N GLY A 58 4.64 0.44 41.70
CA GLY A 58 5.86 0.03 42.38
C GLY A 58 6.18 -1.47 42.20
N GLU A 59 5.52 -2.17 41.29
CA GLU A 59 5.82 -3.55 40.96
C GLU A 59 7.01 -3.65 39.98
N PRO A 60 7.98 -4.57 40.20
CA PRO A 60 9.14 -4.72 39.34
C PRO A 60 8.73 -5.31 37.96
N ILE A 61 9.27 -4.73 36.90
CA ILE A 61 8.98 -5.18 35.52
C ILE A 61 10.12 -6.04 34.98
N VAL A 62 9.83 -7.30 34.67
CA VAL A 62 10.77 -8.30 34.15
C VAL A 62 10.88 -8.18 32.63
N GLY A 63 12.10 -8.33 32.08
CA GLY A 63 12.34 -8.37 30.63
C GLY A 63 12.32 -7.02 29.93
N VAL A 64 12.43 -5.93 30.67
CA VAL A 64 12.54 -4.57 30.09
C VAL A 64 13.87 -4.44 29.37
N ASN A 65 13.85 -3.95 28.16
CA ASN A 65 15.04 -3.69 27.38
C ASN A 65 15.65 -2.33 27.79
N VAL A 66 16.91 -2.34 28.20
CA VAL A 66 17.71 -1.17 28.61
C VAL A 66 18.89 -1.04 27.66
N MET A 67 18.92 -0.03 26.80
CA MET A 67 19.96 0.16 25.78
C MET A 67 20.62 1.54 25.91
N GLU A 68 21.92 1.61 25.63
CA GLU A 68 22.63 2.88 25.47
C GLU A 68 22.26 3.51 24.11
N LYS A 69 21.77 4.75 24.13
CA LYS A 69 21.32 5.46 22.94
C LYS A 69 22.42 5.58 21.87
N GLY A 70 22.09 5.13 20.65
CA GLY A 70 23.01 5.21 19.51
C GLY A 70 24.05 4.11 19.43
N THR A 71 23.95 3.08 20.29
CA THR A 71 24.83 1.90 20.28
C THR A 71 24.01 0.61 20.29
N THR A 72 24.69 -0.53 20.17
CA THR A 72 24.11 -1.87 20.36
C THR A 72 24.33 -2.41 21.79
N ASN A 73 24.87 -1.58 22.69
CA ASN A 73 25.13 -1.94 24.07
C ASN A 73 23.84 -1.90 24.89
N GLY A 74 23.42 -3.04 25.44
CA GLY A 74 22.15 -3.14 26.17
C GLY A 74 22.06 -4.39 27.03
N THR A 75 21.04 -4.42 27.87
CA THR A 75 20.71 -5.53 28.77
C THR A 75 19.20 -5.60 28.96
N ILE A 76 18.71 -6.63 29.64
CA ILE A 76 17.32 -6.80 30.04
C ILE A 76 17.20 -6.90 31.55
N THR A 77 16.05 -6.51 32.11
CA THR A 77 15.79 -6.64 33.57
C THR A 77 15.53 -8.09 33.96
N ASP A 78 15.98 -8.46 35.16
CA ASP A 78 15.75 -9.78 35.77
C ASP A 78 14.35 -9.90 36.41
N MET A 79 14.12 -11.01 37.16
CA MET A 79 12.86 -11.27 37.85
C MET A 79 12.48 -10.25 38.93
N ASP A 80 13.47 -9.56 39.47
CA ASP A 80 13.30 -8.49 40.47
C ASP A 80 13.22 -7.09 39.82
N GLY A 81 13.16 -7.00 38.46
CA GLY A 81 13.19 -5.74 37.72
C GLY A 81 14.57 -5.05 37.71
N LYS A 82 15.63 -5.74 38.14
CA LYS A 82 16.97 -5.17 38.22
C LYS A 82 17.75 -5.36 36.95
N PHE A 83 18.62 -4.41 36.60
CA PHE A 83 19.53 -4.53 35.47
C PHE A 83 20.95 -4.10 35.85
N LEU A 84 21.93 -4.60 35.11
CA LEU A 84 23.32 -4.19 35.15
C LEU A 84 23.81 -3.96 33.73
N LEU A 85 24.38 -2.76 33.47
CA LEU A 85 24.88 -2.38 32.15
C LEU A 85 26.19 -1.62 32.31
N LYS A 86 27.22 -1.95 31.53
CA LYS A 86 28.44 -1.15 31.44
C LYS A 86 28.26 -0.01 30.47
N ALA A 87 28.24 1.22 30.94
CA ALA A 87 28.05 2.38 30.08
C ALA A 87 28.87 3.58 30.57
N PRO A 88 29.12 4.58 29.71
CA PRO A 88 29.76 5.83 30.13
C PRO A 88 28.91 6.59 31.16
N ALA A 89 29.58 7.33 32.05
CA ALA A 89 28.90 8.11 33.10
C ALA A 89 27.89 9.14 32.61
N ASN A 90 28.04 9.61 31.37
CA ASN A 90 27.17 10.58 30.72
C ASN A 90 26.29 9.96 29.63
N ALA A 91 26.10 8.63 29.61
CA ALA A 91 25.28 7.96 28.66
C ALA A 91 23.80 8.27 28.87
N THR A 92 23.03 8.23 27.78
CA THR A 92 21.57 8.23 27.83
C THR A 92 21.09 6.79 27.63
N LEU A 93 20.30 6.26 28.55
CA LEU A 93 19.69 4.96 28.45
C LEU A 93 18.30 5.11 27.80
N ILE A 94 17.98 4.21 26.86
CA ILE A 94 16.64 4.04 26.30
C ILE A 94 16.04 2.80 26.92
N ILE A 95 14.97 2.99 27.66
CA ILE A 95 14.24 1.93 28.34
C ILE A 95 12.92 1.68 27.62
N SER A 96 12.72 0.46 27.15
CA SER A 96 11.53 0.09 26.40
C SER A 96 10.98 -1.28 26.80
N PHE A 97 9.67 -1.37 26.90
CA PHE A 97 8.96 -2.61 27.17
C PHE A 97 7.59 -2.60 26.49
N ILE A 98 7.11 -3.76 26.12
CA ILE A 98 5.78 -3.89 25.44
C ILE A 98 4.70 -3.43 26.40
N GLY A 99 3.87 -2.48 25.98
CA GLY A 99 2.79 -1.92 26.78
C GLY A 99 3.19 -0.72 27.65
N TYR A 100 4.42 -0.24 27.56
CA TYR A 100 4.91 0.91 28.32
C TYR A 100 5.52 1.98 27.41
N LYS A 101 5.39 3.24 27.80
CA LYS A 101 6.02 4.37 27.08
C LYS A 101 7.53 4.27 27.16
N THR A 102 8.18 4.29 26.00
CA THR A 102 9.64 4.33 25.92
C THR A 102 10.17 5.58 26.64
N LEU A 103 11.11 5.38 27.55
CA LEU A 103 11.71 6.44 28.38
C LEU A 103 13.19 6.60 28.05
N ALA A 104 13.64 7.83 27.89
CA ALA A 104 15.06 8.16 27.79
C ALA A 104 15.52 8.75 29.10
N VAL A 105 16.55 8.16 29.74
CA VAL A 105 17.11 8.57 31.01
C VAL A 105 18.59 8.94 30.84
N ASN A 106 18.94 10.15 31.25
CA ASN A 106 20.33 10.63 31.24
C ASN A 106 20.99 10.27 32.56
N LEU A 107 22.14 9.61 32.53
CA LEU A 107 22.79 9.09 33.74
C LEU A 107 23.41 10.16 34.62
N GLU A 108 23.85 11.28 34.02
CA GLU A 108 24.46 12.44 34.73
C GLU A 108 25.53 12.05 35.80
N GLY A 109 26.18 10.88 35.63
CA GLY A 109 27.17 10.34 36.56
C GLY A 109 26.60 9.37 37.60
N GLU A 110 25.30 9.17 37.67
CA GLU A 110 24.68 8.23 38.60
C GLU A 110 24.97 6.79 38.21
N LYS A 111 25.29 5.96 39.23
CA LYS A 111 25.55 4.51 39.04
C LYS A 111 24.32 3.66 39.36
N ASN A 112 23.40 4.18 40.14
CA ASN A 112 22.14 3.51 40.46
C ASN A 112 20.97 4.34 40.02
N VAL A 113 20.10 3.77 39.15
CA VAL A 113 18.99 4.49 38.54
C VAL A 113 17.69 3.74 38.79
N ASN A 114 16.77 4.35 39.51
CA ASN A 114 15.41 3.82 39.67
C ASN A 114 14.51 4.43 38.62
N ILE A 115 13.88 3.56 37.84
CA ILE A 115 13.10 3.93 36.65
C ILE A 115 11.66 3.49 36.84
N THR A 116 10.72 4.43 36.72
CA THR A 116 9.31 4.12 36.75
C THR A 116 8.76 4.27 35.32
N LEU A 117 8.32 3.16 34.71
CA LEU A 117 7.66 3.17 33.42
C LEU A 117 6.17 3.44 33.60
N LYS A 118 5.64 4.27 32.71
CA LYS A 118 4.21 4.53 32.60
C LYS A 118 3.64 3.65 31.52
N GLU A 119 2.51 3.01 31.77
CA GLU A 119 1.81 2.26 30.75
C GLU A 119 1.52 3.13 29.52
N ASP A 120 1.76 2.58 28.35
CA ASP A 120 1.39 3.21 27.09
C ASP A 120 -0.03 2.78 26.70
N LEU A 121 -0.99 3.43 27.33
CA LEU A 121 -2.41 3.17 27.06
C LEU A 121 -2.81 3.48 25.60
N GLU A 122 -1.97 4.19 24.85
CA GLU A 122 -2.23 4.49 23.44
C GLU A 122 -1.87 3.30 22.51
N GLN A 123 -1.01 2.36 22.96
CA GLN A 123 -0.57 1.21 22.15
C GLN A 123 -1.38 -0.06 22.39
N LEU A 124 -2.19 -0.13 23.45
CA LEU A 124 -2.91 -1.36 23.85
C LEU A 124 -4.41 -1.35 23.58
N ASP A 125 -5.00 -0.24 23.25
CA ASP A 125 -6.41 -0.16 22.91
C ASP A 125 -6.59 -0.07 21.38
N GLU A 126 -6.31 -1.16 20.65
CA GLU A 126 -7.01 -1.35 19.37
C GLU A 126 -8.51 -1.47 19.69
N VAL A 127 -9.17 -0.34 19.63
CA VAL A 127 -10.60 -0.24 19.81
C VAL A 127 -11.25 -0.62 18.50
N VAL A 128 -11.97 -1.71 18.47
CA VAL A 128 -12.74 -2.14 17.32
C VAL A 128 -14.13 -1.52 17.43
N VAL A 129 -14.56 -0.85 16.38
CA VAL A 129 -15.95 -0.37 16.28
C VAL A 129 -16.85 -1.57 16.06
N VAL A 130 -17.69 -1.87 17.04
CA VAL A 130 -18.64 -3.00 16.98
C VAL A 130 -20.04 -2.43 17.10
N GLY A 131 -20.78 -2.45 16.01
CA GLY A 131 -22.14 -1.95 15.98
C GLY A 131 -22.26 -0.45 16.27
N TYR A 132 -22.99 -0.12 17.31
CA TYR A 132 -23.22 1.27 17.73
C TYR A 132 -22.25 1.74 18.83
N GLY A 133 -21.15 1.01 19.06
CA GLY A 133 -20.17 1.34 20.09
C GLY A 133 -18.78 0.85 19.78
N THR A 134 -17.82 1.31 20.58
CA THR A 134 -16.42 0.86 20.51
C THR A 134 -16.19 -0.16 21.63
N GLN A 135 -15.64 -1.33 21.30
CA GLN A 135 -15.21 -2.34 22.27
C GLN A 135 -13.72 -2.63 22.12
N LYS A 136 -13.06 -2.98 23.22
CA LYS A 136 -11.65 -3.39 23.16
C LYS A 136 -11.55 -4.70 22.37
N LYS A 137 -10.59 -4.80 21.47
CA LYS A 137 -10.35 -6.01 20.67
C LYS A 137 -10.14 -7.25 21.54
N SER A 138 -9.53 -7.07 22.70
CA SER A 138 -9.33 -8.14 23.71
C SER A 138 -10.61 -8.68 24.34
N SER A 139 -11.71 -7.93 24.29
CA SER A 139 -13.02 -8.36 24.80
C SER A 139 -13.92 -9.00 23.74
N LEU A 140 -13.47 -9.03 22.48
CA LEU A 140 -14.20 -9.69 21.40
C LEU A 140 -13.80 -11.16 21.34
N THR A 141 -14.71 -12.04 21.74
CA THR A 141 -14.58 -13.51 21.59
C THR A 141 -14.77 -13.97 20.13
N ALA A 142 -15.04 -13.06 19.22
CA ALA A 142 -15.36 -13.31 17.82
C ALA A 142 -14.12 -13.22 16.92
N SER A 143 -14.10 -13.99 15.82
CA SER A 143 -13.05 -13.96 14.81
C SER A 143 -13.15 -12.67 13.96
N VAL A 144 -12.41 -11.63 14.35
CA VAL A 144 -12.33 -10.37 13.63
C VAL A 144 -10.96 -10.27 12.93
N ALA A 145 -10.97 -9.99 11.63
CA ALA A 145 -9.76 -9.65 10.92
C ALA A 145 -9.66 -8.12 10.79
N THR A 146 -8.59 -7.52 11.28
CA THR A 146 -8.34 -6.08 11.20
C THR A 146 -7.21 -5.80 10.20
N VAL A 147 -7.44 -4.86 9.28
CA VAL A 147 -6.44 -4.38 8.33
C VAL A 147 -6.24 -2.88 8.55
N PRO A 148 -5.07 -2.45 9.07
CA PRO A 148 -4.79 -1.05 9.36
C PRO A 148 -4.49 -0.24 8.09
N ALA A 149 -4.68 1.08 8.15
CA ALA A 149 -4.44 2.03 7.06
C ALA A 149 -3.06 1.89 6.40
N LYS A 150 -2.01 1.65 7.19
CA LYS A 150 -0.64 1.50 6.69
C LYS A 150 -0.48 0.35 5.69
N GLU A 151 -1.28 -0.70 5.83
CA GLU A 151 -1.25 -1.82 4.90
C GLU A 151 -2.07 -1.52 3.64
N LEU A 152 -3.17 -0.75 3.77
CA LEU A 152 -4.02 -0.36 2.65
C LEU A 152 -3.33 0.64 1.71
N SER A 153 -2.54 1.56 2.26
CA SER A 153 -1.85 2.60 1.49
C SER A 153 -0.69 2.10 0.64
N LYS A 154 -0.21 0.87 0.86
CA LYS A 154 0.88 0.27 0.08
C LYS A 154 0.46 -0.16 -1.33
N GLN A 155 -0.82 -0.32 -1.58
CA GLN A 155 -1.32 -0.69 -2.91
C GLN A 155 -1.85 0.54 -3.67
N MET A 156 -1.36 0.70 -4.88
CA MET A 156 -1.90 1.66 -5.85
C MET A 156 -3.10 1.04 -6.54
N GLY A 157 -4.29 1.21 -5.97
CA GLY A 157 -5.52 0.69 -6.55
C GLY A 157 -6.65 1.71 -6.45
N HIS A 158 -7.60 1.65 -7.38
CA HIS A 158 -8.82 2.46 -7.35
C HIS A 158 -9.82 1.99 -6.28
N SER A 159 -9.64 0.77 -5.78
CA SER A 159 -10.61 0.09 -4.92
C SER A 159 -10.00 -0.35 -3.60
N VAL A 160 -10.75 -0.04 -2.54
CA VAL A 160 -10.48 -0.53 -1.18
C VAL A 160 -10.50 -2.06 -1.12
N ALA A 161 -11.37 -2.71 -1.91
CA ALA A 161 -11.46 -4.15 -1.99
C ALA A 161 -10.15 -4.78 -2.52
N ALA A 162 -9.54 -4.18 -3.55
CA ALA A 162 -8.24 -4.64 -4.06
C ALA A 162 -7.15 -4.54 -2.99
N ALA A 163 -7.17 -3.49 -2.17
CA ALA A 163 -6.21 -3.31 -1.10
C ALA A 163 -6.32 -4.35 0.03
N LEU A 164 -7.44 -5.04 0.15
CA LEU A 164 -7.67 -6.13 1.12
C LEU A 164 -7.15 -7.49 0.64
N GLN A 165 -6.81 -7.65 -0.64
CA GLN A 165 -6.40 -8.93 -1.20
C GLN A 165 -5.17 -9.51 -0.50
N GLY A 166 -5.31 -10.76 0.00
CA GLY A 166 -4.25 -11.47 0.71
C GLY A 166 -3.96 -10.98 2.13
N ARG A 167 -4.73 -10.00 2.67
CA ARG A 167 -4.48 -9.38 3.98
C ARG A 167 -5.48 -9.77 5.05
N ALA A 168 -6.63 -10.29 4.67
CA ALA A 168 -7.66 -10.74 5.60
C ALA A 168 -7.91 -12.25 5.47
N PRO A 169 -7.48 -13.08 6.43
CA PRO A 169 -7.73 -14.52 6.38
C PRO A 169 -9.22 -14.84 6.26
N GLY A 170 -9.61 -15.78 5.38
CA GLY A 170 -11.00 -16.16 5.15
C GLY A 170 -11.84 -15.13 4.39
N VAL A 171 -11.17 -14.18 3.72
CA VAL A 171 -11.78 -13.23 2.79
C VAL A 171 -11.22 -13.48 1.41
N GLU A 172 -12.09 -13.72 0.47
CA GLU A 172 -11.77 -13.90 -0.94
C GLU A 172 -12.14 -12.65 -1.71
N ILE A 173 -11.22 -12.18 -2.54
CA ILE A 173 -11.38 -11.00 -3.38
C ILE A 173 -11.46 -11.46 -4.83
N LEU A 174 -12.61 -11.31 -5.44
CA LEU A 174 -12.88 -11.71 -6.82
C LEU A 174 -12.94 -10.46 -7.70
N GLN A 175 -11.93 -10.28 -8.53
CA GLN A 175 -11.92 -9.23 -9.55
C GLN A 175 -12.49 -9.80 -10.84
N LYS A 176 -13.53 -9.15 -11.37
CA LYS A 176 -14.13 -9.50 -12.65
C LYS A 176 -13.34 -8.91 -13.81
N GLY A 177 -12.35 -9.64 -14.28
CA GLY A 177 -11.52 -9.22 -15.41
C GLY A 177 -10.40 -8.25 -15.04
N GLY A 178 -9.64 -7.82 -16.08
CA GLY A 178 -8.49 -6.89 -15.95
C GLY A 178 -8.77 -5.48 -16.46
N GLU A 179 -10.04 -5.15 -16.75
CA GLU A 179 -10.40 -3.84 -17.28
C GLU A 179 -10.18 -2.70 -16.27
N ALA A 180 -9.96 -1.50 -16.77
CA ALA A 180 -9.86 -0.31 -15.93
C ALA A 180 -11.17 -0.12 -15.14
N GLY A 181 -11.03 0.09 -13.81
CA GLY A 181 -12.19 0.21 -12.92
C GLY A 181 -13.05 -1.06 -12.85
N ALA A 182 -12.46 -2.26 -13.00
CA ALA A 182 -13.17 -3.53 -12.87
C ALA A 182 -13.85 -3.66 -11.51
N ASP A 183 -15.06 -4.20 -11.50
CA ASP A 183 -15.78 -4.48 -10.28
C ASP A 183 -15.08 -5.57 -9.47
N ILE A 184 -14.95 -5.32 -8.18
CA ILE A 184 -14.33 -6.24 -7.25
C ILE A 184 -15.37 -6.69 -6.23
N LYS A 185 -15.57 -7.99 -6.13
CA LYS A 185 -16.44 -8.61 -5.13
C LYS A 185 -15.64 -9.13 -3.94
N ILE A 186 -16.19 -8.92 -2.76
CA ILE A 186 -15.67 -9.48 -1.51
C ILE A 186 -16.58 -10.63 -1.10
N LEU A 187 -15.98 -11.78 -0.82
CA LEU A 187 -16.66 -12.92 -0.22
C LEU A 187 -16.03 -13.21 1.14
N VAL A 188 -16.86 -13.32 2.16
CA VAL A 188 -16.43 -13.69 3.49
C VAL A 188 -16.80 -15.15 3.74
N ARG A 189 -15.78 -16.01 3.93
CA ARG A 189 -15.93 -17.47 4.06
C ARG A 189 -16.61 -18.17 2.87
N GLY A 190 -16.45 -17.59 1.67
CA GLY A 190 -16.99 -18.15 0.43
C GLY A 190 -18.46 -17.79 0.18
N ALA A 191 -19.04 -18.39 -0.87
CA ALA A 191 -20.44 -18.19 -1.25
C ALA A 191 -21.33 -19.12 -0.44
N GLY A 192 -22.05 -18.61 0.55
CA GLY A 192 -23.00 -19.39 1.36
C GLY A 192 -24.38 -19.57 0.72
N THR A 193 -24.68 -18.86 -0.36
CA THR A 193 -26.00 -18.89 -1.04
C THR A 193 -25.85 -18.76 -2.53
N PHE A 194 -26.87 -19.19 -3.29
CA PHE A 194 -26.97 -18.94 -4.74
C PHE A 194 -27.44 -17.52 -5.09
N GLY A 195 -27.81 -16.70 -4.09
CA GLY A 195 -28.28 -15.33 -4.26
C GLY A 195 -27.20 -14.28 -4.06
N ALA A 196 -27.52 -13.21 -3.33
CA ALA A 196 -26.57 -12.16 -2.99
C ALA A 196 -25.53 -12.69 -2.00
N THR A 197 -24.27 -12.69 -2.39
CA THR A 197 -23.14 -13.22 -1.60
C THR A 197 -22.25 -12.12 -1.01
N GLU A 198 -22.56 -10.85 -1.29
CA GLU A 198 -21.78 -9.72 -0.80
C GLU A 198 -22.01 -9.50 0.70
N PRO A 199 -20.97 -9.16 1.47
CA PRO A 199 -21.10 -8.80 2.87
C PRO A 199 -21.84 -7.48 3.04
N LEU A 200 -22.32 -7.21 4.24
CA LEU A 200 -22.86 -5.92 4.62
C LEU A 200 -21.71 -4.92 4.83
N TYR A 201 -21.77 -3.77 4.19
CA TYR A 201 -20.79 -2.71 4.37
C TYR A 201 -21.31 -1.66 5.33
N VAL A 202 -20.50 -1.31 6.33
CA VAL A 202 -20.80 -0.29 7.35
C VAL A 202 -19.64 0.69 7.38
N ILE A 203 -19.89 1.95 7.04
CA ILE A 203 -18.89 3.01 6.96
C ILE A 203 -19.19 4.04 8.05
N ASP A 204 -18.28 4.21 9.00
CA ASP A 204 -18.45 5.09 10.17
C ASP A 204 -19.80 4.88 10.89
N GLY A 205 -20.24 3.63 10.98
CA GLY A 205 -21.51 3.25 11.60
C GLY A 205 -22.75 3.33 10.70
N ALA A 206 -22.63 3.84 9.48
CA ALA A 206 -23.72 3.94 8.51
C ALA A 206 -23.68 2.80 7.48
N PHE A 207 -24.85 2.25 7.14
CA PHE A 207 -24.96 1.22 6.09
C PHE A 207 -24.68 1.81 4.71
N SER A 208 -23.82 1.15 3.94
CA SER A 208 -23.53 1.52 2.55
C SER A 208 -24.12 0.52 1.58
N ASN A 209 -24.97 1.01 0.66
CA ASN A 209 -25.49 0.19 -0.43
C ASN A 209 -24.54 0.17 -1.66
N ASN A 210 -23.63 1.14 -1.73
CA ASN A 210 -22.68 1.26 -2.84
C ASN A 210 -21.36 0.52 -2.56
N GLY A 211 -21.32 -0.28 -1.48
CA GLY A 211 -20.12 -1.02 -1.08
C GLY A 211 -18.92 -0.09 -0.84
N LEU A 212 -17.75 -0.51 -1.30
CA LEU A 212 -16.49 0.20 -1.14
C LEU A 212 -16.17 1.17 -2.30
N ASN A 213 -17.00 1.19 -3.35
CA ASN A 213 -16.69 1.93 -4.57
C ASN A 213 -16.68 3.46 -4.39
N SER A 214 -17.43 3.97 -3.40
CA SER A 214 -17.47 5.40 -3.07
C SER A 214 -16.28 5.87 -2.24
N LEU A 215 -15.50 4.95 -1.66
CA LEU A 215 -14.39 5.30 -0.77
C LEU A 215 -13.07 5.42 -1.50
N ASN A 216 -12.24 6.35 -1.01
CA ASN A 216 -10.83 6.41 -1.37
C ASN A 216 -10.02 5.60 -0.33
N PRO A 217 -9.14 4.68 -0.76
CA PRO A 217 -8.27 3.94 0.17
C PRO A 217 -7.47 4.83 1.12
N SER A 218 -7.09 6.04 0.67
CA SER A 218 -6.34 7.00 1.48
C SER A 218 -7.13 7.61 2.64
N ASP A 219 -8.47 7.56 2.59
CA ASP A 219 -9.35 8.08 3.63
C ASP A 219 -9.63 7.07 4.75
N ILE A 220 -9.15 5.84 4.62
CA ILE A 220 -9.45 4.77 5.56
C ILE A 220 -8.41 4.74 6.67
N GLU A 221 -8.88 4.60 7.90
CA GLU A 221 -8.07 4.36 9.09
C GLU A 221 -7.92 2.87 9.39
N SER A 222 -9.04 2.13 9.37
CA SER A 222 -9.05 0.68 9.56
C SER A 222 -10.21 0.02 8.83
N ILE A 223 -10.05 -1.29 8.57
CA ILE A 223 -11.12 -2.15 8.09
C ILE A 223 -11.17 -3.37 9.00
N GLU A 224 -12.31 -3.61 9.60
CA GLU A 224 -12.59 -4.80 10.37
C GLU A 224 -13.60 -5.68 9.64
N ILE A 225 -13.34 -6.99 9.61
CA ILE A 225 -14.22 -7.94 8.95
C ILE A 225 -14.75 -8.92 9.98
N LEU A 226 -16.07 -8.81 10.25
CA LEU A 226 -16.81 -9.71 11.14
C LEU A 226 -17.22 -10.93 10.33
N LYS A 227 -16.57 -12.05 10.61
CA LYS A 227 -16.77 -13.29 9.86
C LYS A 227 -17.79 -14.22 10.54
N ASP A 228 -17.95 -14.08 11.84
CA ASP A 228 -18.82 -14.93 12.65
C ASP A 228 -20.20 -14.34 12.85
N GLY A 229 -21.23 -15.19 12.79
CA GLY A 229 -22.61 -14.78 13.00
C GLY A 229 -22.86 -14.13 14.37
N SER A 230 -22.13 -14.52 15.41
CA SER A 230 -22.20 -13.89 16.74
C SER A 230 -21.78 -12.43 16.75
N ALA A 231 -20.68 -12.10 16.06
CA ALA A 231 -20.23 -10.72 15.92
C ALA A 231 -21.12 -9.89 14.98
N ALA A 232 -21.68 -10.55 13.96
CA ALA A 232 -22.56 -9.93 12.98
C ALA A 232 -24.02 -9.80 13.45
N ALA A 233 -24.41 -10.46 14.53
CA ALA A 233 -25.81 -10.55 15.02
C ALA A 233 -26.45 -9.18 15.28
N ILE A 234 -25.68 -8.20 15.73
CA ILE A 234 -26.18 -6.84 15.98
C ILE A 234 -26.65 -6.12 14.69
N TYR A 235 -26.22 -6.59 13.52
CA TYR A 235 -26.61 -6.05 12.21
C TYR A 235 -27.79 -6.81 11.60
N GLY A 236 -28.31 -7.83 12.29
CA GLY A 236 -29.47 -8.61 11.89
C GLY A 236 -29.22 -9.53 10.68
N SER A 237 -30.31 -9.92 10.00
CA SER A 237 -30.28 -10.89 8.88
C SER A 237 -29.45 -10.42 7.67
N ARG A 238 -29.27 -9.12 7.50
CA ARG A 238 -28.43 -8.54 6.43
C ARG A 238 -26.95 -8.91 6.57
N ALA A 239 -26.52 -9.30 7.74
CA ALA A 239 -25.14 -9.67 8.04
C ALA A 239 -24.84 -11.16 7.85
N ALA A 240 -25.75 -11.93 7.26
CA ALA A 240 -25.60 -13.38 7.04
C ALA A 240 -24.34 -13.75 6.25
N ASN A 241 -23.89 -12.89 5.31
CA ASN A 241 -22.68 -13.08 4.51
C ASN A 241 -21.45 -12.39 5.14
N GLY A 242 -21.51 -12.03 6.43
CA GLY A 242 -20.46 -11.25 7.09
C GLY A 242 -20.68 -9.75 7.02
N VAL A 243 -19.86 -9.00 7.76
CA VAL A 243 -19.91 -7.54 7.82
C VAL A 243 -18.49 -6.98 7.61
N VAL A 244 -18.37 -5.99 6.76
CA VAL A 244 -17.14 -5.21 6.58
C VAL A 244 -17.36 -3.84 7.20
N LEU A 245 -16.71 -3.59 8.33
CA LEU A 245 -16.73 -2.32 9.03
C LEU A 245 -15.55 -1.47 8.52
N ILE A 246 -15.83 -0.25 8.15
CA ILE A 246 -14.82 0.69 7.67
C ILE A 246 -14.85 1.90 8.58
N THR A 247 -13.71 2.16 9.20
CA THR A 247 -13.47 3.41 9.93
C THR A 247 -12.64 4.32 9.06
N THR A 248 -13.14 5.54 8.85
CA THR A 248 -12.40 6.53 8.06
C THR A 248 -11.56 7.43 8.97
N LYS A 249 -10.57 8.09 8.39
CA LYS A 249 -9.71 9.04 9.11
C LYS A 249 -10.53 10.23 9.62
N HIS A 250 -10.45 10.48 10.90
CA HIS A 250 -11.06 11.63 11.57
C HIS A 250 -10.00 12.67 11.93
N GLY A 251 -10.45 13.91 12.16
CA GLY A 251 -9.58 14.95 12.67
C GLY A 251 -9.12 14.67 14.10
N GLN A 252 -7.88 15.01 14.39
CA GLN A 252 -7.28 14.88 15.72
C GLN A 252 -6.99 16.27 16.30
N LYS A 253 -6.98 16.37 17.64
CA LYS A 253 -6.57 17.60 18.33
C LYS A 253 -5.13 17.94 17.99
N GLY A 254 -4.86 19.19 17.68
CA GLY A 254 -3.52 19.67 17.38
C GLY A 254 -3.47 20.65 16.21
N LYS A 255 -2.26 21.03 15.83
CA LYS A 255 -2.03 21.89 14.67
C LYS A 255 -2.53 21.22 13.40
N ALA A 256 -3.00 22.02 12.46
CA ALA A 256 -3.40 21.52 11.16
C ALA A 256 -2.24 20.80 10.47
N LYS A 257 -2.49 19.56 10.01
CA LYS A 257 -1.57 18.72 9.26
C LYS A 257 -2.09 18.60 7.84
N VAL A 258 -1.25 18.92 6.87
CA VAL A 258 -1.53 18.71 5.45
C VAL A 258 -0.75 17.49 4.98
N GLU A 259 -1.44 16.60 4.31
CA GLU A 259 -0.87 15.39 3.72
C GLU A 259 -1.18 15.39 2.22
N ILE A 260 -0.16 15.27 1.37
CA ILE A 260 -0.31 15.19 -0.09
C ILE A 260 0.42 13.94 -0.54
N SER A 261 -0.25 13.11 -1.33
CA SER A 261 0.35 11.95 -1.97
C SER A 261 0.07 11.96 -3.46
N ALA A 262 1.11 11.68 -4.26
CA ALA A 262 1.01 11.56 -5.70
C ALA A 262 1.73 10.27 -6.11
N ASN A 263 1.01 9.41 -6.82
CA ASN A 263 1.54 8.14 -7.31
C ASN A 263 1.31 8.05 -8.81
N TYR A 264 2.33 7.59 -9.50
CA TYR A 264 2.30 7.26 -10.92
C TYR A 264 2.70 5.80 -11.10
N SER A 265 2.00 5.08 -11.95
CA SER A 265 2.40 3.75 -12.37
C SER A 265 2.08 3.51 -13.84
N LEU A 266 2.83 2.59 -14.44
CA LEU A 266 2.62 2.16 -15.82
C LEU A 266 2.15 0.71 -15.79
N GLN A 267 0.98 0.47 -16.38
CA GLN A 267 0.43 -0.86 -16.56
C GLN A 267 0.87 -1.39 -17.91
N THR A 268 1.30 -2.64 -17.94
CA THR A 268 1.72 -3.33 -19.18
C THR A 268 0.95 -4.64 -19.30
N PRO A 269 0.65 -5.12 -20.50
CA PRO A 269 0.13 -6.45 -20.71
C PRO A 269 1.07 -7.49 -20.09
N SER A 270 0.55 -8.41 -19.30
CA SER A 270 1.38 -9.41 -18.61
C SER A 270 1.83 -10.55 -19.53
N LYS A 271 1.08 -10.82 -20.59
CA LYS A 271 1.37 -11.86 -21.55
C LYS A 271 0.65 -11.57 -22.86
N TYR A 272 1.36 -11.79 -23.94
CA TYR A 272 0.78 -11.89 -25.29
C TYR A 272 0.55 -13.36 -25.61
N LEU A 273 -0.54 -13.64 -26.31
CA LEU A 273 -0.81 -14.97 -26.83
C LEU A 273 -0.05 -15.15 -28.14
N ASP A 274 0.42 -16.33 -28.38
CA ASP A 274 1.05 -16.69 -29.65
C ASP A 274 -0.05 -17.07 -30.65
N PHE A 275 -0.36 -16.15 -31.54
CA PHE A 275 -1.35 -16.34 -32.61
C PHE A 275 -0.64 -16.59 -33.93
N LEU A 276 -1.33 -17.27 -34.84
CA LEU A 276 -0.85 -17.48 -36.19
C LEU A 276 -0.61 -16.14 -36.90
N ASP A 277 0.52 -16.02 -37.57
CA ASP A 277 0.76 -14.93 -38.50
C ASP A 277 -0.06 -15.09 -39.79
N ALA A 278 0.02 -14.08 -40.68
CA ALA A 278 -0.76 -14.14 -41.91
C ALA A 278 -0.39 -15.33 -42.82
N ASN A 279 0.88 -15.77 -42.85
CA ASN A 279 1.32 -16.90 -43.66
C ASN A 279 0.88 -18.21 -43.05
N GLU A 280 1.07 -18.37 -41.76
CA GLU A 280 0.60 -19.55 -41.01
C GLU A 280 -0.91 -19.69 -41.08
N HIS A 281 -1.64 -18.58 -40.97
CA HIS A 281 -3.09 -18.55 -41.09
C HIS A 281 -3.55 -18.98 -42.51
N ARG A 282 -2.87 -18.51 -43.57
CA ARG A 282 -3.17 -18.93 -44.95
C ARG A 282 -2.94 -20.42 -45.12
N GLU A 283 -1.85 -20.96 -44.58
CA GLU A 283 -1.52 -22.38 -44.68
C GLU A 283 -2.51 -23.23 -43.90
N TYR A 284 -2.86 -22.80 -42.69
CA TYR A 284 -3.91 -23.44 -41.89
C TYR A 284 -5.26 -23.46 -42.60
N THR A 285 -5.65 -22.36 -43.26
CA THR A 285 -6.90 -22.27 -44.02
C THR A 285 -6.89 -23.22 -45.21
N LYS A 286 -5.77 -23.34 -45.96
CA LYS A 286 -5.63 -24.31 -47.03
C LYS A 286 -5.84 -25.76 -46.57
N GLN A 287 -5.26 -26.09 -45.39
CA GLN A 287 -5.40 -27.42 -44.79
C GLN A 287 -6.88 -27.70 -44.38
N ILE A 288 -7.55 -26.70 -43.80
CA ILE A 288 -8.98 -26.83 -43.46
C ILE A 288 -9.82 -27.12 -44.70
N VAL A 289 -9.61 -26.36 -45.78
CA VAL A 289 -10.36 -26.53 -47.01
C VAL A 289 -10.07 -27.89 -47.66
N ALA A 290 -8.79 -28.31 -47.69
CA ALA A 290 -8.40 -29.61 -48.23
C ALA A 290 -9.01 -30.79 -47.45
N ASN A 291 -9.23 -30.65 -46.16
CA ASN A 291 -9.85 -31.67 -45.31
C ASN A 291 -11.38 -31.54 -45.20
N SER A 292 -11.98 -30.52 -45.80
CA SER A 292 -13.42 -30.31 -45.78
C SER A 292 -14.12 -31.21 -46.81
N THR A 293 -15.21 -31.82 -46.39
CA THR A 293 -16.08 -32.62 -47.32
C THR A 293 -16.87 -31.74 -48.29
N ASN A 294 -16.91 -30.42 -48.06
CA ASN A 294 -17.65 -29.45 -48.85
C ASN A 294 -16.66 -28.49 -49.53
N GLN A 295 -16.09 -28.90 -50.65
CA GLN A 295 -15.04 -28.17 -51.38
C GLN A 295 -15.54 -26.93 -52.15
N THR A 296 -16.74 -26.42 -51.83
CA THR A 296 -17.36 -25.29 -52.57
C THR A 296 -16.79 -23.94 -52.16
N GLN A 297 -15.96 -23.85 -51.13
CA GLN A 297 -15.29 -22.62 -50.73
C GLN A 297 -13.78 -22.70 -51.02
N ALA A 298 -13.36 -22.08 -52.10
CA ALA A 298 -11.95 -21.92 -52.37
C ALA A 298 -11.34 -20.96 -51.32
N PRO A 299 -10.11 -21.24 -50.81
CA PRO A 299 -9.46 -20.38 -49.81
C PRO A 299 -9.32 -18.92 -50.23
N GLU A 300 -9.11 -18.70 -51.53
CA GLU A 300 -9.00 -17.37 -52.13
C GLU A 300 -10.30 -16.56 -52.10
N ASN A 301 -11.46 -17.19 -51.91
CA ASN A 301 -12.75 -16.52 -51.77
C ASN A 301 -13.11 -16.19 -50.32
N ILE A 302 -12.35 -16.70 -49.36
CA ILE A 302 -12.62 -16.46 -47.94
C ILE A 302 -12.03 -15.13 -47.51
N HIS A 303 -10.86 -14.76 -48.08
CA HIS A 303 -10.22 -13.46 -47.83
C HIS A 303 -9.34 -13.05 -49.03
N PRO A 304 -9.61 -11.88 -49.64
CA PRO A 304 -8.72 -11.32 -50.66
C PRO A 304 -7.34 -11.14 -50.01
N THR A 305 -6.35 -11.85 -50.55
CA THR A 305 -5.04 -11.92 -49.95
C THR A 305 -4.11 -10.88 -50.57
N ASN A 306 -4.01 -9.71 -49.96
CA ASN A 306 -2.82 -8.95 -50.14
C ASN A 306 -1.70 -9.66 -49.35
N PRO A 307 -0.62 -10.17 -50.01
CA PRO A 307 0.43 -10.91 -49.35
C PRO A 307 1.23 -10.05 -48.34
N ASP A 308 1.16 -8.72 -48.50
CA ASP A 308 1.88 -7.78 -47.67
C ASP A 308 1.20 -7.46 -46.32
N ILE A 309 -0.05 -7.94 -46.14
CA ILE A 309 -0.79 -7.72 -44.89
C ILE A 309 -0.48 -8.83 -43.90
N ASN A 310 0.06 -8.41 -42.75
CA ASN A 310 0.26 -9.22 -41.55
C ASN A 310 -0.05 -8.39 -40.33
N THR A 311 -1.30 -8.43 -39.86
CA THR A 311 -1.76 -7.61 -38.74
C THR A 311 -1.64 -8.35 -37.43
N ASP A 312 -0.83 -7.85 -36.51
CA ASP A 312 -0.86 -8.25 -35.10
C ASP A 312 -1.97 -7.47 -34.38
N TRP A 313 -3.10 -8.15 -34.20
CA TRP A 313 -4.25 -7.55 -33.54
C TRP A 313 -4.04 -7.31 -32.05
N GLN A 314 -3.12 -8.04 -31.38
CA GLN A 314 -2.80 -7.79 -29.99
C GLN A 314 -2.02 -6.49 -29.86
N ASP A 315 -1.01 -6.29 -30.68
CA ASP A 315 -0.22 -5.04 -30.68
C ASP A 315 -1.07 -3.83 -31.06
N ALA A 316 -2.04 -4.02 -31.97
CA ALA A 316 -2.97 -2.99 -32.39
C ALA A 316 -3.93 -2.53 -31.27
N TYR A 317 -4.32 -3.41 -30.36
CA TYR A 317 -5.29 -3.11 -29.31
C TYR A 317 -4.68 -2.90 -27.92
N LEU A 318 -3.51 -3.48 -27.66
CA LEU A 318 -2.87 -3.43 -26.35
C LEU A 318 -1.78 -2.37 -26.32
N ARG A 319 -1.74 -1.64 -25.21
CA ARG A 319 -0.75 -0.60 -24.98
C ARG A 319 -0.25 -0.59 -23.54
N ASN A 320 0.86 0.05 -23.34
CA ASN A 320 1.28 0.47 -22.01
C ASN A 320 0.41 1.65 -21.57
N ALA A 321 -0.22 1.53 -20.41
CA ALA A 321 -1.21 2.49 -19.96
C ALA A 321 -0.82 3.15 -18.63
N PRO A 322 -0.79 4.48 -18.55
CA PRO A 322 -0.48 5.19 -17.32
C PRO A 322 -1.65 5.14 -16.33
N MET A 323 -1.30 5.20 -15.06
CA MET A 323 -2.23 5.32 -13.95
C MET A 323 -1.74 6.40 -12.97
N TYR A 324 -2.62 7.31 -12.61
CA TYR A 324 -2.35 8.43 -11.70
C TYR A 324 -3.23 8.32 -10.47
N ASN A 325 -2.68 8.52 -9.29
CA ASN A 325 -3.42 8.57 -8.04
C ASN A 325 -2.92 9.75 -7.20
N LEU A 326 -3.74 10.78 -7.08
CA LEU A 326 -3.43 12.01 -6.37
C LEU A 326 -4.39 12.17 -5.20
N ASN A 327 -3.87 12.37 -4.00
CA ASN A 327 -4.66 12.60 -2.81
C ASN A 327 -4.10 13.78 -2.04
N ALA A 328 -4.99 14.60 -1.51
CA ALA A 328 -4.65 15.69 -0.62
C ALA A 328 -5.62 15.67 0.56
N SER A 329 -5.11 15.83 1.77
CA SER A 329 -5.93 15.95 2.96
C SER A 329 -5.39 16.99 3.91
N ILE A 330 -6.30 17.60 4.66
CA ILE A 330 -6.01 18.50 5.75
C ILE A 330 -6.81 18.06 6.96
N SER A 331 -6.14 17.87 8.09
CA SER A 331 -6.77 17.46 9.34
C SER A 331 -6.23 18.30 10.49
N GLY A 332 -7.04 18.53 11.50
CA GLY A 332 -6.65 19.28 12.68
C GLY A 332 -7.80 19.46 13.65
N GLY A 333 -7.55 20.21 14.71
CA GLY A 333 -8.60 20.53 15.65
C GLY A 333 -8.12 21.16 16.95
N GLY A 334 -9.07 21.78 17.64
CA GLY A 334 -8.91 22.39 18.95
C GLY A 334 -9.45 21.50 20.06
N GLU A 335 -9.77 22.16 21.17
CA GLU A 335 -10.30 21.48 22.35
C GLU A 335 -11.71 20.91 22.13
N TYR A 336 -12.54 21.63 21.37
CA TYR A 336 -13.96 21.32 21.20
C TYR A 336 -14.32 20.82 19.81
N SER A 337 -13.47 20.99 18.82
CA SER A 337 -13.77 20.59 17.44
C SER A 337 -12.55 20.03 16.75
N THR A 338 -12.79 18.98 15.96
CA THR A 338 -11.79 18.39 15.06
C THR A 338 -12.39 18.27 13.68
N PHE A 339 -11.53 18.33 12.67
CA PHE A 339 -11.94 18.20 11.27
C PHE A 339 -10.92 17.41 10.46
N ASN A 340 -11.40 16.75 9.43
CA ASN A 340 -10.59 16.16 8.38
C ASN A 340 -11.30 16.37 7.04
N THR A 341 -10.57 16.91 6.07
CA THR A 341 -11.06 17.11 4.72
C THR A 341 -10.08 16.48 3.75
N SER A 342 -10.58 15.68 2.81
CA SER A 342 -9.78 15.02 1.80
C SER A 342 -10.35 15.20 0.40
N LEU A 343 -9.45 15.25 -0.58
CA LEU A 343 -9.73 15.25 -2.00
C LEU A 343 -8.89 14.18 -2.67
N GLY A 344 -9.48 13.41 -3.56
CA GLY A 344 -8.81 12.37 -4.30
C GLY A 344 -9.13 12.43 -5.78
N TYR A 345 -8.13 12.21 -6.61
CA TYR A 345 -8.23 12.01 -8.04
C TYR A 345 -7.52 10.72 -8.43
N PHE A 346 -8.21 9.87 -9.14
CA PHE A 346 -7.67 8.64 -9.69
C PHE A 346 -8.01 8.57 -11.18
N ASP A 347 -7.00 8.30 -12.01
CA ASP A 347 -7.13 8.12 -13.45
C ASP A 347 -6.34 6.89 -13.87
N GLN A 348 -7.04 5.90 -14.39
CA GLN A 348 -6.50 4.67 -14.91
C GLN A 348 -6.84 4.57 -16.39
N GLN A 349 -5.87 4.71 -17.25
CA GLN A 349 -6.05 4.31 -18.64
C GLN A 349 -6.01 2.79 -18.74
N GLY A 350 -6.85 2.22 -19.59
CA GLY A 350 -6.83 0.77 -19.82
C GLY A 350 -5.69 0.35 -20.73
N ILE A 351 -5.16 -0.85 -20.50
CA ILE A 351 -4.20 -1.50 -21.39
C ILE A 351 -4.81 -1.84 -22.76
N MET A 352 -6.11 -1.91 -22.84
CA MET A 352 -6.82 -1.89 -24.13
C MET A 352 -7.15 -0.45 -24.49
N GLU A 353 -6.91 -0.08 -25.75
CA GLU A 353 -7.27 1.24 -26.25
C GLU A 353 -8.76 1.52 -26.06
N PHE A 354 -9.10 2.79 -25.95
CA PHE A 354 -10.48 3.28 -25.75
C PHE A 354 -11.15 2.80 -24.46
N SER A 355 -10.37 2.30 -23.49
CA SER A 355 -10.87 1.96 -22.17
C SER A 355 -10.20 2.79 -21.10
N GLY A 356 -10.94 3.11 -20.03
CA GLY A 356 -10.43 3.93 -18.96
C GLY A 356 -11.37 4.05 -17.78
N PHE A 357 -10.83 4.53 -16.67
CA PHE A 357 -11.59 4.77 -15.45
C PHE A 357 -11.06 5.99 -14.71
N LYS A 358 -11.94 6.95 -14.45
CA LYS A 358 -11.62 8.15 -13.66
C LYS A 358 -12.53 8.23 -12.45
N LYS A 359 -11.95 8.62 -11.32
CA LYS A 359 -12.68 8.77 -10.07
C LYS A 359 -12.24 10.03 -9.33
N TYR A 360 -13.22 10.80 -8.93
CA TYR A 360 -13.05 11.99 -8.09
C TYR A 360 -13.72 11.73 -6.76
N ASN A 361 -13.04 11.99 -5.66
CA ASN A 361 -13.56 11.84 -4.31
C ASN A 361 -13.38 13.14 -3.55
N ALA A 362 -14.39 13.47 -2.76
CA ALA A 362 -14.29 14.53 -1.75
C ALA A 362 -14.93 14.02 -0.47
N ARG A 363 -14.27 14.27 0.67
CA ARG A 363 -14.78 13.87 1.98
C ARG A 363 -14.48 14.96 3.00
N VAL A 364 -15.46 15.23 3.84
CA VAL A 364 -15.34 16.16 4.98
C VAL A 364 -15.90 15.46 6.21
N ASN A 365 -15.09 15.37 7.25
CA ASN A 365 -15.48 14.88 8.56
C ASN A 365 -15.30 16.00 9.58
N GLY A 366 -16.33 16.25 10.37
CA GLY A 366 -16.30 17.19 11.48
C GLY A 366 -16.79 16.52 12.77
N THR A 367 -16.14 16.80 13.90
CA THR A 367 -16.64 16.38 15.20
C THR A 367 -16.57 17.57 16.15
N PHE A 368 -17.68 17.87 16.80
CA PHE A 368 -17.78 18.88 17.86
C PHE A 368 -18.13 18.17 19.16
N LYS A 369 -17.37 18.47 20.23
CA LYS A 369 -17.57 17.88 21.55
C LYS A 369 -17.53 18.94 22.63
N LYS A 370 -18.63 19.09 23.37
CA LYS A 370 -18.71 19.98 24.52
C LYS A 370 -19.48 19.33 25.67
N GLY A 371 -18.80 19.05 26.75
CA GLY A 371 -19.38 18.36 27.90
C GLY A 371 -19.88 16.95 27.50
N ARG A 372 -21.17 16.72 27.64
CA ARG A 372 -21.83 15.44 27.29
C ARG A 372 -22.31 15.38 25.82
N LEU A 373 -22.30 16.51 25.13
CA LEU A 373 -22.77 16.58 23.73
C LEU A 373 -21.59 16.28 22.79
N THR A 374 -21.80 15.31 21.92
CA THR A 374 -20.91 15.04 20.79
C THR A 374 -21.76 15.05 19.53
N VAL A 375 -21.36 15.88 18.56
CA VAL A 375 -21.97 15.97 17.23
C VAL A 375 -20.89 15.62 16.23
N SER A 376 -21.13 14.60 15.41
CA SER A 376 -20.22 14.19 14.33
C SER A 376 -20.98 14.26 13.02
N GLU A 377 -20.33 14.83 12.02
CA GLU A 377 -20.85 14.96 10.66
C GLU A 377 -19.84 14.40 9.66
N THR A 378 -20.32 13.65 8.69
CA THR A 378 -19.54 13.14 7.59
C THR A 378 -20.27 13.39 6.29
N LEU A 379 -19.64 14.15 5.40
CA LEU A 379 -20.09 14.36 4.03
C LEU A 379 -19.09 13.72 3.09
N SER A 380 -19.55 12.88 2.16
CA SER A 380 -18.71 12.28 1.13
C SER A 380 -19.40 12.34 -0.23
N ALA A 381 -18.63 12.66 -1.25
CA ALA A 381 -19.05 12.66 -2.64
C ALA A 381 -18.03 11.88 -3.46
N ALA A 382 -18.51 11.06 -4.39
CA ALA A 382 -17.69 10.37 -5.35
C ALA A 382 -18.33 10.46 -6.73
N PHE A 383 -17.54 10.84 -7.71
CA PHE A 383 -17.92 10.83 -9.11
C PHE A 383 -16.99 9.90 -9.88
N THR A 384 -17.57 9.00 -10.67
CA THR A 384 -16.82 8.05 -11.46
C THR A 384 -17.23 8.16 -12.93
N ASN A 385 -16.25 8.15 -13.82
CA ASN A 385 -16.43 8.00 -15.25
C ASN A 385 -15.70 6.74 -15.71
N LYS A 386 -16.44 5.80 -16.25
CA LYS A 386 -15.89 4.54 -16.78
C LYS A 386 -16.13 4.49 -18.28
N GLU A 387 -15.05 4.37 -19.02
CA GLU A 387 -15.06 4.03 -20.42
C GLU A 387 -14.88 2.50 -20.49
N PRO A 388 -15.96 1.74 -20.72
CA PRO A 388 -15.90 0.29 -20.67
C PRO A 388 -15.02 -0.23 -21.79
N GLN A 389 -14.36 -1.34 -21.51
CA GLN A 389 -13.60 -2.07 -22.51
C GLN A 389 -14.54 -2.49 -23.65
N VAL A 390 -14.23 -2.05 -24.85
CA VAL A 390 -14.90 -2.56 -26.05
C VAL A 390 -14.46 -4.00 -26.24
N ARG A 391 -15.41 -4.88 -26.55
CA ARG A 391 -15.10 -6.29 -26.80
C ARG A 391 -14.10 -6.34 -27.95
N MET A 392 -12.91 -6.89 -27.69
CA MET A 392 -11.90 -7.08 -28.71
C MET A 392 -12.43 -8.07 -29.74
N VAL A 393 -12.72 -7.58 -30.93
CA VAL A 393 -12.99 -8.44 -32.09
C VAL A 393 -11.63 -8.64 -32.73
N MET A 394 -10.97 -9.74 -32.40
CA MET A 394 -9.73 -10.11 -33.10
C MET A 394 -10.08 -10.44 -34.53
N GLY A 395 -9.59 -9.69 -35.47
CA GLY A 395 -9.61 -9.99 -36.88
C GLY A 395 -8.62 -11.12 -37.19
N ILE A 396 -8.72 -11.65 -38.36
CA ILE A 396 -7.71 -12.57 -38.90
C ILE A 396 -6.47 -11.76 -39.33
N PRO A 397 -5.25 -12.30 -39.25
CA PRO A 397 -4.03 -11.54 -39.52
C PRO A 397 -3.89 -11.06 -40.97
N THR A 398 -4.70 -11.58 -41.88
CA THR A 398 -4.73 -11.19 -43.29
C THR A 398 -5.65 -9.99 -43.57
N VAL A 399 -6.30 -9.40 -42.58
CA VAL A 399 -7.13 -8.19 -42.68
C VAL A 399 -6.39 -6.99 -42.14
N PRO A 400 -6.32 -5.86 -42.89
CA PRO A 400 -5.66 -4.66 -42.39
C PRO A 400 -6.44 -4.04 -41.23
N MET A 401 -5.75 -3.34 -40.33
CA MET A 401 -6.37 -2.66 -39.20
C MET A 401 -7.23 -1.46 -39.63
N THR A 402 -6.81 -0.78 -40.69
CA THR A 402 -7.54 0.37 -41.26
C THR A 402 -7.77 0.19 -42.76
N ASP A 403 -8.85 0.78 -43.27
CA ASP A 403 -9.07 0.90 -44.69
C ASP A 403 -8.15 1.94 -45.34
N VAL A 404 -8.24 2.10 -46.64
CA VAL A 404 -7.45 3.09 -47.42
C VAL A 404 -7.72 4.55 -47.01
N GLU A 405 -8.81 4.81 -46.28
CA GLU A 405 -9.21 6.10 -45.78
C GLU A 405 -8.79 6.29 -44.31
N GLY A 406 -8.10 5.30 -43.71
CA GLY A 406 -7.62 5.35 -42.34
C GLY A 406 -8.67 5.06 -41.27
N ARG A 407 -9.83 4.54 -41.62
CA ARG A 407 -10.88 4.13 -40.69
C ARG A 407 -10.65 2.71 -40.23
N TYR A 408 -10.90 2.45 -38.94
CA TYR A 408 -10.79 1.10 -38.41
C TYR A 408 -11.72 0.12 -39.13
N VAL A 409 -11.14 -1.00 -39.52
CA VAL A 409 -11.83 -2.07 -40.19
C VAL A 409 -12.67 -2.82 -39.16
N SER A 410 -14.01 -2.89 -39.39
CA SER A 410 -14.84 -3.76 -38.57
C SER A 410 -14.97 -5.13 -39.26
N ALA A 411 -14.98 -6.21 -38.48
CA ALA A 411 -15.19 -7.58 -38.98
C ALA A 411 -16.66 -7.81 -39.43
N GLY A 412 -17.28 -6.82 -40.02
CA GLY A 412 -18.63 -6.89 -40.60
C GLY A 412 -18.62 -7.37 -42.03
N LYS A 413 -19.82 -7.74 -42.55
CA LYS A 413 -20.06 -8.35 -43.88
C LYS A 413 -19.62 -7.49 -45.08
N ASP A 414 -19.11 -6.29 -44.87
CA ASP A 414 -18.90 -5.30 -45.94
C ASP A 414 -17.42 -5.17 -46.39
N TYR A 415 -16.57 -6.09 -45.98
CA TYR A 415 -15.19 -6.16 -46.43
C TYR A 415 -14.98 -7.18 -47.54
N TYR A 416 -15.64 -6.93 -48.64
CA TYR A 416 -15.28 -7.52 -49.93
C TYR A 416 -14.97 -6.37 -50.88
N VAL A 417 -13.73 -5.93 -50.92
CA VAL A 417 -13.18 -5.14 -52.02
C VAL A 417 -11.89 -5.78 -52.48
#